data_d7f27341d92ef16ccca236d29fc263fa
#
_entry.id   d7f27341d92ef16ccca236d29fc263fa
#
_cell.length_a   1.000
_cell.length_b   1.000
_cell.length_c   1.000
_cell.angle_alpha   90.00
_cell.angle_beta   90.00
_cell.angle_gamma   90.00
#
_symmetry.space_group_name_H-M   'P 1'
#
loop_
_entity.id
_entity.type
_entity.pdbx_description
1 polymer ?
#
loop_
_entity_poly.entity_id
_entity_poly.type
_entity_poly.pdbx_seq_one_letter_code
_entity_poly.pdbx_strand_id
1 'polypeptide(L)'
;MEVIVLGSAAGGGFPQWNCNAPTSKAAREGASRAKLRTQASIAVSADGEEWLLINASPDLRQQLLQNRVFWPRHGLRDTPIKAVLLTSAEIDHVAGLLSMRESQPFRLWATGSVLEILAENPIFGALSPDYVERGRFPLGEAVEVEGHLGPLGISVRAFPVPGKVPLFLESRHQGDLAGGAEDTVGLEITCGTARFHYIPGCARLTPELRERLRGSSLLFFDGTLWSDSELVDLGISVKTGARMGHMSISGPNGTLAAFADMAISRKIFIHVNTTNPVLDEDAPERATLAAAGWEVAEDGMRISL
;
A
#
# COMPACT_ATOMS: atom_id res chain seq x y z
N MET A 1 -12.28 5.74 14.19
CA MET A 1 -11.69 5.64 12.83
C MET A 1 -11.77 4.20 12.35
N GLU A 2 -12.26 4.00 11.14
CA GLU A 2 -12.32 2.67 10.51
C GLU A 2 -11.24 2.56 9.44
N VAL A 3 -10.59 1.39 9.37
CA VAL A 3 -9.62 1.04 8.33
C VAL A 3 -10.03 -0.28 7.69
N ILE A 4 -10.09 -0.32 6.36
CA ILE A 4 -10.38 -1.53 5.60
C ILE A 4 -9.18 -1.79 4.68
N VAL A 5 -8.60 -2.99 4.77
CA VAL A 5 -7.64 -3.48 3.78
C VAL A 5 -8.41 -3.94 2.56
N LEU A 6 -8.28 -3.24 1.44
CA LEU A 6 -8.93 -3.60 0.18
C LEU A 6 -8.17 -4.68 -0.55
N GLY A 7 -6.85 -4.56 -0.53
CA GLY A 7 -5.92 -5.53 -1.08
C GLY A 7 -4.62 -5.56 -0.30
N SER A 8 -3.97 -6.71 -0.25
CA SER A 8 -2.82 -6.96 0.63
C SER A 8 -1.58 -7.53 -0.07
N ALA A 9 -1.66 -7.87 -1.36
CA ALA A 9 -0.53 -8.35 -2.15
C ALA A 9 0.26 -7.21 -2.80
N ALA A 10 1.51 -7.47 -3.15
CA ALA A 10 2.32 -6.64 -4.03
C ALA A 10 1.82 -6.65 -5.48
N GLY A 11 2.50 -5.93 -6.35
CA GLY A 11 2.17 -5.84 -7.77
C GLY A 11 1.96 -7.20 -8.43
N GLY A 12 0.84 -7.34 -9.13
CA GLY A 12 0.39 -8.58 -9.76
C GLY A 12 -0.58 -9.43 -8.93
N GLY A 13 -0.79 -9.12 -7.65
CA GLY A 13 -1.70 -9.87 -6.79
C GLY A 13 -1.20 -11.26 -6.40
N PHE A 14 -2.03 -11.99 -5.66
CA PHE A 14 -1.74 -13.38 -5.32
C PHE A 14 -2.97 -14.29 -5.55
N PRO A 15 -2.83 -15.40 -6.29
CA PRO A 15 -1.66 -15.75 -7.10
C PRO A 15 -1.50 -14.81 -8.31
N GLN A 16 -0.28 -14.42 -8.62
CA GLN A 16 0.00 -13.62 -9.81
C GLN A 16 -0.31 -14.42 -11.07
N TRP A 17 -0.88 -13.77 -12.10
CA TRP A 17 -1.44 -14.44 -13.30
C TRP A 17 -0.46 -15.35 -14.05
N ASN A 18 0.82 -15.01 -14.04
CA ASN A 18 1.90 -15.75 -14.72
C ASN A 18 2.83 -16.52 -13.76
N CYS A 19 2.52 -16.57 -12.45
CA CYS A 19 3.31 -17.28 -11.45
C CYS A 19 2.86 -18.73 -11.33
N ASN A 20 3.78 -19.68 -11.47
CA ASN A 20 3.55 -21.10 -11.27
C ASN A 20 4.37 -21.68 -10.08
N ALA A 21 4.79 -20.78 -9.15
CA ALA A 21 5.40 -21.21 -7.90
C ALA A 21 4.45 -22.13 -7.11
N PRO A 22 4.99 -23.06 -6.29
CA PRO A 22 4.16 -24.06 -5.57
C PRO A 22 2.99 -23.44 -4.79
N THR A 23 3.21 -22.34 -4.07
CA THR A 23 2.18 -21.64 -3.31
C THR A 23 1.09 -21.06 -4.22
N SER A 24 1.47 -20.43 -5.33
CA SER A 24 0.53 -19.90 -6.33
C SER A 24 -0.31 -20.98 -6.99
N LYS A 25 0.31 -22.11 -7.33
CA LYS A 25 -0.39 -23.28 -7.88
C LYS A 25 -1.38 -23.85 -6.88
N ALA A 26 -0.93 -24.11 -5.66
CA ALA A 26 -1.77 -24.64 -4.58
C ALA A 26 -2.97 -23.71 -4.27
N ALA A 27 -2.75 -22.39 -4.28
CA ALA A 27 -3.83 -21.42 -4.07
C ALA A 27 -4.90 -21.48 -5.20
N ARG A 28 -4.48 -21.59 -6.48
CA ARG A 28 -5.43 -21.73 -7.60
C ARG A 28 -6.25 -23.03 -7.54
N GLU A 29 -5.62 -24.09 -7.07
CA GLU A 29 -6.23 -25.43 -6.96
C GLU A 29 -7.04 -25.59 -5.65
N GLY A 30 -7.01 -24.58 -4.76
CA GLY A 30 -7.63 -24.69 -3.43
C GLY A 30 -6.98 -25.76 -2.53
N ALA A 31 -5.73 -26.10 -2.82
CA ALA A 31 -4.98 -27.18 -2.15
C ALA A 31 -4.15 -26.68 -0.94
N SER A 32 -4.12 -25.37 -0.67
CA SER A 32 -3.44 -24.78 0.47
C SER A 32 -4.37 -23.84 1.23
N ARG A 33 -3.97 -23.46 2.45
CA ARG A 33 -4.65 -22.41 3.23
C ARG A 33 -4.25 -20.99 2.82
N ALA A 34 -3.58 -20.83 1.67
CA ALA A 34 -3.24 -19.54 1.12
C ALA A 34 -4.48 -18.85 0.53
N LYS A 35 -4.83 -17.70 1.11
CA LYS A 35 -5.98 -16.90 0.65
C LYS A 35 -5.59 -16.06 -0.55
N LEU A 36 -6.49 -15.96 -1.54
CA LEU A 36 -6.32 -15.06 -2.68
C LEU A 36 -6.25 -13.61 -2.19
N ARG A 37 -5.38 -12.80 -2.81
CA ARG A 37 -5.18 -11.39 -2.44
C ARG A 37 -5.07 -10.51 -3.68
N THR A 38 -5.75 -9.39 -3.65
CA THR A 38 -5.60 -8.31 -4.62
C THR A 38 -4.45 -7.37 -4.21
N GLN A 39 -4.04 -6.48 -5.11
CA GLN A 39 -2.89 -5.61 -4.90
C GLN A 39 -3.16 -4.54 -3.84
N ALA A 40 -2.12 -4.15 -3.09
CA ALA A 40 -2.21 -3.38 -1.85
C ALA A 40 -2.92 -2.03 -2.00
N SER A 41 -3.97 -1.86 -1.22
CA SER A 41 -4.71 -0.63 -1.05
C SER A 41 -5.47 -0.70 0.27
N ILE A 42 -5.65 0.43 0.94
CA ILE A 42 -6.50 0.54 2.13
C ILE A 42 -7.49 1.70 1.97
N ALA A 43 -8.59 1.62 2.69
CA ALA A 43 -9.51 2.73 2.83
C ALA A 43 -9.67 3.11 4.30
N VAL A 44 -9.76 4.42 4.57
CA VAL A 44 -9.87 4.98 5.92
C VAL A 44 -11.08 5.90 6.00
N SER A 45 -11.85 5.81 7.08
CA SER A 45 -12.98 6.68 7.34
C SER A 45 -13.03 7.11 8.80
N ALA A 46 -13.44 8.35 9.03
CA ALA A 46 -13.69 8.87 10.37
C ALA A 46 -15.08 8.44 10.90
N ASP A 47 -16.06 8.31 10.03
CA ASP A 47 -17.49 8.15 10.34
C ASP A 47 -18.14 6.87 9.75
N GLY A 48 -17.42 6.13 8.91
CA GLY A 48 -17.94 4.96 8.17
C GLY A 48 -18.76 5.31 6.93
N GLU A 49 -18.92 6.59 6.61
CA GLU A 49 -19.74 7.07 5.50
C GLU A 49 -18.90 7.60 4.34
N GLU A 50 -17.94 8.49 4.61
CA GLU A 50 -17.03 9.06 3.65
C GLU A 50 -15.62 8.47 3.81
N TRP A 51 -14.97 8.15 2.69
CA TRP A 51 -13.75 7.36 2.68
C TRP A 51 -12.61 8.05 1.94
N LEU A 52 -11.43 8.02 2.57
CA LEU A 52 -10.14 8.25 1.96
C LEU A 52 -9.60 6.90 1.45
N LEU A 53 -9.41 6.78 0.14
CA LEU A 53 -8.69 5.66 -0.47
C LEU A 53 -7.19 5.94 -0.46
N ILE A 54 -6.38 5.01 0.01
CA ILE A 54 -4.92 5.09 -0.03
C ILE A 54 -4.40 4.06 -1.02
N ASN A 55 -3.78 4.55 -2.09
CA ASN A 55 -3.40 3.87 -3.31
C ASN A 55 -4.60 3.28 -4.08
N ALA A 56 -4.57 3.41 -5.39
CA ALA A 56 -5.58 2.89 -6.30
C ALA A 56 -4.98 1.75 -7.12
N SER A 57 -5.08 0.52 -6.60
CA SER A 57 -4.51 -0.65 -7.25
C SER A 57 -5.23 -1.01 -8.55
N PRO A 58 -4.60 -1.74 -9.48
CA PRO A 58 -5.26 -2.25 -10.69
C PRO A 58 -6.54 -3.05 -10.40
N ASP A 59 -6.65 -3.63 -9.21
CA ASP A 59 -7.80 -4.43 -8.77
C ASP A 59 -8.93 -3.58 -8.13
N LEU A 60 -8.81 -2.25 -8.13
CA LEU A 60 -9.71 -1.33 -7.42
C LEU A 60 -11.19 -1.64 -7.70
N ARG A 61 -11.57 -1.86 -8.96
CA ARG A 61 -12.95 -2.18 -9.31
C ARG A 61 -13.46 -3.41 -8.55
N GLN A 62 -12.67 -4.47 -8.49
CA GLN A 62 -13.02 -5.69 -7.76
C GLN A 62 -13.07 -5.42 -6.26
N GLN A 63 -12.10 -4.71 -5.72
CA GLN A 63 -12.03 -4.34 -4.30
C GLN A 63 -13.26 -3.57 -3.84
N LEU A 64 -13.72 -2.60 -4.62
CA LEU A 64 -14.94 -1.84 -4.31
C LEU A 64 -16.21 -2.68 -4.38
N LEU A 65 -16.32 -3.57 -5.38
CA LEU A 65 -17.47 -4.46 -5.53
C LEU A 65 -17.57 -5.50 -4.40
N GLN A 66 -16.44 -5.97 -3.89
CA GLN A 66 -16.39 -6.95 -2.79
C GLN A 66 -16.72 -6.33 -1.42
N ASN A 67 -16.57 -5.01 -1.27
CA ASN A 67 -16.80 -4.33 -0.01
C ASN A 67 -18.07 -3.47 -0.09
N ARG A 68 -19.15 -3.97 0.49
CA ARG A 68 -20.49 -3.36 0.42
C ARG A 68 -20.55 -1.89 0.87
N VAL A 69 -19.64 -1.46 1.75
CA VAL A 69 -19.58 -0.07 2.23
C VAL A 69 -19.25 0.93 1.11
N PHE A 70 -18.66 0.48 0.00
CA PHE A 70 -18.34 1.30 -1.17
C PHE A 70 -19.41 1.28 -2.26
N TRP A 71 -20.50 0.54 -2.06
CA TRP A 71 -21.58 0.52 -3.04
C TRP A 71 -22.31 1.86 -3.08
N PRO A 72 -22.79 2.31 -4.25
CA PRO A 72 -23.58 3.51 -4.37
C PRO A 72 -24.79 3.51 -3.43
N ARG A 73 -25.04 4.64 -2.78
CA ARG A 73 -26.12 4.80 -1.79
C ARG A 73 -27.19 5.78 -2.26
N HIS A 74 -26.82 6.71 -3.14
CA HIS A 74 -27.66 7.82 -3.54
C HIS A 74 -27.74 7.97 -5.06
N GLY A 75 -28.93 8.29 -5.59
CA GLY A 75 -29.13 8.53 -7.02
C GLY A 75 -28.79 7.33 -7.92
N LEU A 76 -28.53 7.60 -9.18
CA LEU A 76 -28.17 6.59 -10.17
C LEU A 76 -26.67 6.29 -10.19
N ARG A 77 -25.84 7.25 -9.76
CA ARG A 77 -24.38 7.13 -9.64
C ARG A 77 -23.94 7.86 -8.37
N ASP A 78 -23.14 7.20 -7.58
CA ASP A 78 -22.61 7.69 -6.31
C ASP A 78 -21.34 6.92 -5.94
N THR A 79 -20.50 7.54 -5.13
CA THR A 79 -19.36 6.89 -4.49
C THR A 79 -19.12 7.47 -3.11
N PRO A 80 -18.93 6.64 -2.08
CA PRO A 80 -18.50 7.11 -0.76
C PRO A 80 -17.01 7.50 -0.72
N ILE A 81 -16.21 7.19 -1.76
CA ILE A 81 -14.81 7.63 -1.86
C ILE A 81 -14.79 9.11 -2.25
N LYS A 82 -14.35 9.97 -1.34
CA LYS A 82 -14.30 11.42 -1.53
C LYS A 82 -12.88 11.93 -1.80
N ALA A 83 -11.87 11.15 -1.44
CA ALA A 83 -10.47 11.45 -1.73
C ALA A 83 -9.67 10.18 -2.01
N VAL A 84 -8.61 10.34 -2.79
CA VAL A 84 -7.57 9.33 -3.03
C VAL A 84 -6.22 9.95 -2.67
N LEU A 85 -5.38 9.26 -1.89
CA LEU A 85 -4.03 9.66 -1.58
C LEU A 85 -3.05 8.59 -2.05
N LEU A 86 -2.05 8.99 -2.84
CA LEU A 86 -1.04 8.09 -3.39
C LEU A 86 0.25 8.15 -2.59
N THR A 87 0.84 7.00 -2.29
CA THR A 87 2.13 6.88 -1.59
C THR A 87 3.33 6.80 -2.52
N SER A 88 3.11 6.47 -3.79
CA SER A 88 4.11 6.47 -4.87
C SER A 88 3.43 6.43 -6.24
N ALA A 89 4.21 6.51 -7.31
CA ALA A 89 3.73 6.37 -8.69
C ALA A 89 3.88 4.94 -9.25
N GLU A 90 4.12 3.92 -8.42
CA GLU A 90 4.18 2.53 -8.89
C GLU A 90 2.83 2.10 -9.49
N ILE A 91 2.88 1.22 -10.50
CA ILE A 91 1.68 0.80 -11.26
C ILE A 91 0.60 0.22 -10.34
N ASP A 92 0.98 -0.56 -9.36
CA ASP A 92 0.07 -1.15 -8.38
C ASP A 92 -0.52 -0.14 -7.39
N HIS A 93 -0.01 1.10 -7.36
CA HIS A 93 -0.56 2.20 -6.57
C HIS A 93 -1.43 3.18 -7.39
N VAL A 94 -1.26 3.25 -8.71
CA VAL A 94 -1.90 4.32 -9.52
C VAL A 94 -2.84 3.80 -10.61
N ALA A 95 -2.67 2.57 -11.12
CA ALA A 95 -3.39 2.13 -12.32
C ALA A 95 -4.91 2.02 -12.11
N GLY A 96 -5.35 1.77 -10.88
CA GLY A 96 -6.78 1.73 -10.52
C GLY A 96 -7.49 3.08 -10.66
N LEU A 97 -6.76 4.20 -10.67
CA LEU A 97 -7.33 5.51 -10.98
C LEU A 97 -8.07 5.51 -12.32
N LEU A 98 -7.62 4.73 -13.29
CA LEU A 98 -8.27 4.61 -14.60
C LEU A 98 -9.66 4.00 -14.50
N SER A 99 -9.96 3.20 -13.48
CA SER A 99 -11.29 2.69 -13.19
C SER A 99 -12.22 3.77 -12.60
N MET A 100 -11.66 4.88 -12.08
CA MET A 100 -12.41 5.98 -11.49
C MET A 100 -12.74 7.10 -12.48
N ARG A 101 -12.49 6.93 -13.78
CA ARG A 101 -12.77 7.91 -14.85
C ARG A 101 -14.26 8.19 -15.12
N GLU A 102 -15.15 7.55 -14.38
CA GLU A 102 -16.59 7.54 -14.62
C GLU A 102 -17.32 8.82 -14.15
N SER A 103 -16.62 9.96 -14.15
CA SER A 103 -17.19 11.30 -13.85
C SER A 103 -17.81 11.41 -12.46
N GLN A 104 -17.25 10.71 -11.48
CA GLN A 104 -17.59 10.88 -10.06
C GLN A 104 -16.58 11.82 -9.42
N PRO A 105 -17.03 12.85 -8.69
CA PRO A 105 -16.12 13.80 -8.07
C PRO A 105 -15.36 13.17 -6.90
N PHE A 106 -14.04 13.37 -6.89
CA PHE A 106 -13.16 13.11 -5.74
C PHE A 106 -11.92 13.99 -5.82
N ARG A 107 -11.20 14.13 -4.72
CA ARG A 107 -9.93 14.84 -4.69
C ARG A 107 -8.77 13.86 -4.74
N LEU A 108 -7.81 14.09 -5.65
CA LEU A 108 -6.61 13.27 -5.78
C LEU A 108 -5.43 13.99 -5.13
N TRP A 109 -4.90 13.39 -4.07
CA TRP A 109 -3.76 13.88 -3.33
C TRP A 109 -2.51 13.03 -3.63
N ALA A 110 -1.40 13.69 -3.92
CA ALA A 110 -0.08 13.05 -4.03
C ALA A 110 1.03 14.07 -3.81
N THR A 111 2.27 13.61 -3.64
CA THR A 111 3.45 14.47 -3.64
C THR A 111 3.65 15.14 -5.00
N GLY A 112 4.48 16.19 -5.07
CA GLY A 112 4.78 16.88 -6.32
C GLY A 112 5.32 15.95 -7.39
N SER A 113 6.32 15.11 -7.03
CA SER A 113 6.92 14.12 -7.94
C SER A 113 5.89 13.16 -8.51
N VAL A 114 5.00 12.61 -7.68
CA VAL A 114 3.95 11.68 -8.16
C VAL A 114 2.97 12.38 -9.09
N LEU A 115 2.56 13.63 -8.78
CA LEU A 115 1.67 14.40 -9.65
C LEU A 115 2.30 14.71 -11.01
N GLU A 116 3.60 15.04 -11.04
CA GLU A 116 4.35 15.28 -12.26
C GLU A 116 4.40 14.01 -13.12
N ILE A 117 4.70 12.86 -12.53
CA ILE A 117 4.68 11.56 -13.23
C ILE A 117 3.30 11.27 -13.84
N LEU A 118 2.22 11.52 -13.09
CA LEU A 118 0.86 11.34 -13.62
C LEU A 118 0.57 12.31 -14.78
N ALA A 119 1.06 13.56 -14.70
CA ALA A 119 0.87 14.56 -15.74
C ALA A 119 1.65 14.24 -17.03
N GLU A 120 2.85 13.66 -16.90
CA GLU A 120 3.67 13.21 -18.04
C GLU A 120 3.07 11.98 -18.77
N ASN A 121 2.15 11.27 -18.14
CA ASN A 121 1.50 10.10 -18.71
C ASN A 121 0.07 10.43 -19.15
N PRO A 122 -0.16 10.68 -20.47
CA PRO A 122 -1.40 11.25 -20.98
C PRO A 122 -2.64 10.40 -20.72
N ILE A 123 -2.50 9.11 -20.42
CA ILE A 123 -3.62 8.23 -20.09
C ILE A 123 -4.37 8.70 -18.82
N PHE A 124 -3.68 9.35 -17.87
CA PHE A 124 -4.31 9.90 -16.66
C PHE A 124 -5.10 11.21 -16.94
N GLY A 125 -5.06 11.73 -18.16
CA GLY A 125 -5.99 12.74 -18.64
C GLY A 125 -7.44 12.25 -18.72
N ALA A 126 -7.67 10.94 -18.66
CA ALA A 126 -9.01 10.36 -18.52
C ALA A 126 -9.72 10.76 -17.20
N LEU A 127 -8.96 11.19 -16.20
CA LEU A 127 -9.49 11.83 -14.97
C LEU A 127 -9.68 13.31 -15.24
N SER A 128 -10.86 13.68 -15.80
CA SER A 128 -11.19 15.07 -16.15
C SER A 128 -11.06 15.99 -14.94
N PRO A 129 -10.38 17.15 -15.08
CA PRO A 129 -10.29 18.15 -14.02
C PRO A 129 -11.64 18.73 -13.61
N ASP A 130 -12.70 18.58 -14.41
CA ASP A 130 -14.05 18.96 -14.04
C ASP A 130 -14.61 18.13 -12.87
N TYR A 131 -14.07 16.95 -12.64
CA TYR A 131 -14.51 16.02 -11.58
C TYR A 131 -13.41 15.70 -10.58
N VAL A 132 -12.12 15.68 -11.01
CA VAL A 132 -11.01 15.25 -10.19
C VAL A 132 -10.01 16.38 -9.98
N GLU A 133 -10.16 17.07 -8.86
CA GLU A 133 -9.19 18.07 -8.43
C GLU A 133 -7.92 17.38 -7.93
N ARG A 134 -6.75 17.81 -8.43
CA ARG A 134 -5.44 17.30 -8.02
C ARG A 134 -4.80 18.25 -7.03
N GLY A 135 -4.50 17.77 -5.83
CA GLY A 135 -3.84 18.53 -4.77
C GLY A 135 -2.43 18.00 -4.49
N ARG A 136 -1.46 18.91 -4.35
CA ARG A 136 -0.13 18.57 -3.87
C ARG A 136 -0.17 18.34 -2.36
N PHE A 137 0.29 17.15 -1.92
CA PHE A 137 0.39 16.81 -0.52
C PHE A 137 1.80 17.17 0.01
N PRO A 138 1.93 18.03 1.03
CA PRO A 138 3.23 18.44 1.54
C PRO A 138 3.87 17.32 2.38
N LEU A 139 5.21 17.31 2.44
CA LEU A 139 5.95 16.40 3.31
C LEU A 139 6.17 17.02 4.70
N GLY A 140 6.09 16.17 5.74
CA GLY A 140 6.44 16.51 7.11
C GLY A 140 5.37 17.28 7.89
N GLU A 141 4.35 17.80 7.23
CA GLU A 141 3.24 18.54 7.84
C GLU A 141 2.01 17.66 8.00
N ALA A 142 1.25 17.87 9.07
CA ALA A 142 -0.06 17.24 9.22
C ALA A 142 -1.10 18.09 8.49
N VAL A 143 -1.80 17.47 7.54
CA VAL A 143 -2.81 18.14 6.72
C VAL A 143 -4.14 17.43 6.95
N GLU A 144 -5.20 18.20 7.22
CA GLU A 144 -6.55 17.66 7.20
C GLU A 144 -6.92 17.33 5.75
N VAL A 145 -7.32 16.09 5.51
CA VAL A 145 -7.63 15.62 4.17
C VAL A 145 -8.99 16.16 3.75
N GLU A 146 -8.98 16.98 2.72
CA GLU A 146 -10.20 17.42 2.07
C GLU A 146 -10.61 16.45 0.98
N GLY A 147 -11.87 16.04 1.02
CA GLY A 147 -12.57 15.39 -0.06
C GLY A 147 -13.24 16.40 -0.98
N HIS A 148 -14.01 15.89 -1.94
CA HIS A 148 -14.76 16.75 -2.86
C HIS A 148 -15.81 17.64 -2.15
N LEU A 149 -16.40 17.19 -1.06
CA LEU A 149 -17.48 17.89 -0.34
C LEU A 149 -16.99 18.63 0.93
N GLY A 150 -15.72 18.58 1.25
CA GLY A 150 -15.14 19.18 2.45
C GLY A 150 -14.20 18.23 3.20
N PRO A 151 -13.82 18.57 4.44
CA PRO A 151 -12.89 17.79 5.23
C PRO A 151 -13.48 16.42 5.62
N LEU A 152 -12.62 15.38 5.57
CA LEU A 152 -13.01 14.01 5.93
C LEU A 152 -12.87 13.70 7.44
N GLY A 153 -12.45 14.68 8.27
CA GLY A 153 -12.16 14.45 9.68
C GLY A 153 -10.92 13.54 9.90
N ILE A 154 -10.08 13.41 8.89
CA ILE A 154 -8.84 12.64 8.91
C ILE A 154 -7.68 13.58 8.63
N SER A 155 -6.69 13.59 9.49
CA SER A 155 -5.43 14.28 9.26
C SER A 155 -4.35 13.28 8.87
N VAL A 156 -3.57 13.61 7.85
CA VAL A 156 -2.46 12.78 7.36
C VAL A 156 -1.17 13.60 7.37
N ARG A 157 -0.08 12.96 7.77
CA ARG A 157 1.28 13.46 7.60
C ARG A 157 2.03 12.49 6.71
N ALA A 158 2.41 12.93 5.51
CA ALA A 158 3.30 12.19 4.63
C ALA A 158 4.77 12.46 5.03
N PHE A 159 5.59 11.43 5.01
CA PHE A 159 7.01 11.52 5.28
C PHE A 159 7.82 10.63 4.33
N PRO A 160 9.04 11.04 3.95
CA PRO A 160 9.89 10.25 3.07
C PRO A 160 10.22 8.89 3.69
N VAL A 161 10.19 7.85 2.86
CA VAL A 161 10.76 6.54 3.21
C VAL A 161 11.78 6.15 2.14
N PRO A 162 12.86 5.43 2.51
CA PRO A 162 13.79 4.92 1.52
C PRO A 162 13.08 4.02 0.53
N GLY A 163 13.12 4.39 -0.75
CA GLY A 163 12.51 3.68 -1.85
C GLY A 163 13.33 3.83 -3.11
N LYS A 164 12.75 3.54 -4.25
CA LYS A 164 13.37 3.71 -5.57
C LYS A 164 12.43 4.48 -6.50
N VAL A 165 12.94 4.92 -7.63
CA VAL A 165 12.10 5.44 -8.72
C VAL A 165 11.15 4.34 -9.22
N PRO A 166 9.93 4.70 -9.70
CA PRO A 166 8.99 3.73 -10.25
C PRO A 166 9.61 2.83 -11.32
N LEU A 167 9.24 1.56 -11.34
CA LEU A 167 9.83 0.54 -12.22
C LEU A 167 9.87 0.98 -13.69
N PHE A 168 8.81 1.57 -14.20
CA PHE A 168 8.71 2.00 -15.61
C PHE A 168 9.57 3.22 -15.95
N LEU A 169 10.15 3.89 -14.94
CA LEU A 169 11.09 4.99 -15.10
C LEU A 169 12.55 4.57 -14.92
N GLU A 170 12.82 3.36 -14.42
CA GLU A 170 14.20 2.88 -14.19
C GLU A 170 15.11 3.03 -15.41
N SER A 171 14.59 2.79 -16.62
CA SER A 171 15.38 2.92 -17.85
C SER A 171 15.81 4.35 -18.19
N ARG A 172 15.16 5.36 -17.61
CA ARG A 172 15.50 6.77 -17.78
C ARG A 172 16.60 7.23 -16.80
N HIS A 173 16.87 6.43 -15.77
CA HIS A 173 17.86 6.73 -14.73
C HIS A 173 19.13 5.92 -14.98
N GLN A 174 20.23 6.62 -15.31
CA GLN A 174 21.56 6.00 -15.45
C GLN A 174 22.25 6.02 -14.09
N GLY A 175 22.43 4.86 -13.47
CA GLY A 175 23.19 4.70 -12.22
C GLY A 175 22.32 4.52 -10.97
N ASP A 176 22.18 5.52 -10.13
CA ASP A 176 21.46 5.42 -8.87
C ASP A 176 19.95 5.42 -9.09
N LEU A 177 19.29 4.40 -8.58
CA LEU A 177 17.83 4.24 -8.64
C LEU A 177 17.14 4.64 -7.32
N ALA A 178 17.90 5.13 -6.34
CA ALA A 178 17.30 5.66 -5.13
C ALA A 178 16.32 6.77 -5.49
N GLY A 179 15.11 6.65 -5.01
CA GLY A 179 14.08 7.68 -5.20
C GLY A 179 14.39 8.94 -4.41
N GLY A 180 13.89 10.07 -4.89
CA GLY A 180 13.84 11.32 -4.14
C GLY A 180 12.87 11.23 -2.94
N ALA A 181 12.90 12.26 -2.11
CA ALA A 181 12.06 12.32 -0.90
C ALA A 181 10.55 12.26 -1.19
N GLU A 182 10.12 12.68 -2.38
CA GLU A 182 8.73 12.72 -2.81
C GLU A 182 8.30 11.48 -3.62
N ASP A 183 9.21 10.56 -3.97
CA ASP A 183 8.88 9.41 -4.85
C ASP A 183 8.19 8.27 -4.10
N THR A 184 8.55 8.06 -2.83
CA THR A 184 7.92 7.06 -1.97
C THR A 184 7.75 7.63 -0.57
N VAL A 185 6.52 7.59 -0.07
CA VAL A 185 6.18 8.13 1.25
C VAL A 185 5.47 7.12 2.13
N GLY A 186 5.77 7.20 3.43
CA GLY A 186 4.94 6.63 4.48
C GLY A 186 3.93 7.65 4.98
N LEU A 187 2.85 7.18 5.57
CA LEU A 187 1.76 8.00 6.09
C LEU A 187 1.57 7.77 7.59
N GLU A 188 1.47 8.84 8.36
CA GLU A 188 0.87 8.88 9.68
C GLU A 188 -0.56 9.40 9.53
N ILE A 189 -1.54 8.60 9.92
CA ILE A 189 -2.96 8.90 9.75
C ILE A 189 -3.59 9.03 11.11
N THR A 190 -4.30 10.14 11.35
CA THR A 190 -4.92 10.47 12.63
C THR A 190 -6.39 10.87 12.47
N CYS A 191 -7.22 10.47 13.43
CA CYS A 191 -8.61 10.91 13.57
C CYS A 191 -8.94 10.96 15.07
N GLY A 192 -9.14 12.15 15.62
CA GLY A 192 -9.26 12.36 17.05
C GLY A 192 -8.01 11.88 17.80
N THR A 193 -8.14 10.90 18.68
CA THR A 193 -7.03 10.27 19.44
C THR A 193 -6.45 9.05 18.75
N ALA A 194 -7.13 8.50 17.75
CA ALA A 194 -6.68 7.33 17.00
C ALA A 194 -5.57 7.72 16.01
N ARG A 195 -4.51 6.91 15.95
CA ARG A 195 -3.35 7.13 15.08
C ARG A 195 -2.74 5.82 14.63
N PHE A 196 -2.37 5.73 13.34
CA PHE A 196 -1.63 4.60 12.82
C PHE A 196 -0.67 5.02 11.70
N HIS A 197 0.26 4.11 11.34
CA HIS A 197 1.19 4.31 10.22
C HIS A 197 0.93 3.30 9.10
N TYR A 198 1.10 3.76 7.85
CA TYR A 198 0.97 2.96 6.64
C TYR A 198 2.21 3.15 5.76
N ILE A 199 2.99 2.09 5.55
CA ILE A 199 4.26 2.09 4.80
C ILE A 199 4.31 0.82 3.93
N PRO A 200 3.67 0.82 2.74
CA PRO A 200 3.58 -0.38 1.90
C PRO A 200 4.88 -0.73 1.15
N GLY A 201 5.85 0.19 1.11
CA GLY A 201 7.15 -0.04 0.49
C GLY A 201 8.23 0.71 1.25
N CYS A 202 9.33 0.02 1.61
CA CYS A 202 10.44 0.60 2.35
C CYS A 202 11.72 -0.21 2.16
N ALA A 203 12.78 0.41 1.60
CA ALA A 203 14.03 -0.28 1.33
C ALA A 203 14.89 -0.54 2.59
N ARG A 204 14.75 0.27 3.63
CA ARG A 204 15.45 0.13 4.91
C ARG A 204 14.83 0.99 6.01
N LEU A 205 14.96 0.54 7.24
CA LEU A 205 14.56 1.32 8.43
C LEU A 205 15.72 2.28 8.80
N THR A 206 15.52 3.59 8.57
CA THR A 206 16.48 4.62 9.02
C THR A 206 16.27 4.96 10.50
N PRO A 207 17.28 5.56 11.18
CA PRO A 207 17.11 6.01 12.57
C PRO A 207 15.93 6.97 12.75
N GLU A 208 15.71 7.88 11.81
CA GLU A 208 14.61 8.87 11.82
C GLU A 208 13.25 8.15 11.68
N LEU A 209 13.16 7.19 10.76
CA LEU A 209 11.95 6.39 10.56
C LEU A 209 11.66 5.52 11.78
N ARG A 210 12.70 4.89 12.35
CA ARG A 210 12.58 4.11 13.57
C ARG A 210 12.02 4.94 14.74
N GLU A 211 12.53 6.15 14.96
CA GLU A 211 12.04 7.03 16.01
C GLU A 211 10.60 7.47 15.76
N ARG A 212 10.24 7.78 14.54
CA ARG A 212 8.85 8.14 14.15
C ARG A 212 7.86 7.02 14.45
N LEU A 213 8.24 5.77 14.23
CA LEU A 213 7.36 4.62 14.42
C LEU A 213 7.26 4.14 15.88
N ARG A 214 8.15 4.61 16.76
CA ARG A 214 8.15 4.23 18.17
C ARG A 214 6.82 4.56 18.84
N GLY A 215 6.26 3.60 19.55
CA GLY A 215 5.00 3.77 20.26
C GLY A 215 3.76 3.84 19.38
N SER A 216 3.85 3.47 18.11
CA SER A 216 2.68 3.36 17.23
C SER A 216 1.67 2.35 17.78
N SER A 217 0.37 2.70 17.76
CA SER A 217 -0.70 1.78 18.13
C SER A 217 -0.94 0.70 17.06
N LEU A 218 -0.80 1.09 15.79
CA LEU A 218 -0.92 0.19 14.64
C LEU A 218 0.08 0.61 13.57
N LEU A 219 0.74 -0.37 12.97
CA LEU A 219 1.64 -0.20 11.83
C LEU A 219 1.30 -1.22 10.75
N PHE A 220 0.97 -0.72 9.55
CA PHE A 220 1.09 -1.51 8.32
C PHE A 220 2.47 -1.27 7.72
N PHE A 221 3.21 -2.33 7.47
CA PHE A 221 4.57 -2.24 6.95
C PHE A 221 4.81 -3.18 5.78
N ASP A 222 5.78 -2.81 4.95
CA ASP A 222 6.25 -3.56 3.79
C ASP A 222 6.57 -5.02 4.12
N GLY A 223 5.82 -5.94 3.52
CA GLY A 223 5.94 -7.38 3.65
C GLY A 223 6.31 -8.07 2.34
N THR A 224 6.90 -7.36 1.39
CA THR A 224 7.05 -7.82 0.01
C THR A 224 7.77 -9.16 -0.08
N LEU A 225 8.95 -9.32 0.52
CA LEU A 225 9.74 -10.54 0.41
C LEU A 225 10.13 -11.12 1.78
N TRP A 226 10.15 -12.43 1.88
CA TRP A 226 10.67 -13.11 3.07
C TRP A 226 12.19 -12.95 3.21
N SER A 227 12.94 -13.23 2.14
CA SER A 227 14.38 -13.02 2.06
C SER A 227 14.76 -12.07 0.93
N ASP A 228 15.91 -11.40 1.06
CA ASP A 228 16.36 -10.44 0.04
C ASP A 228 16.60 -11.12 -1.32
N SER A 229 17.07 -12.36 -1.34
CA SER A 229 17.38 -13.15 -2.54
C SER A 229 16.20 -13.98 -3.08
N GLU A 230 15.03 -13.93 -2.47
CA GLU A 230 13.88 -14.80 -2.76
C GLU A 230 13.59 -14.99 -4.26
N LEU A 231 13.52 -13.92 -5.03
CA LEU A 231 13.26 -14.02 -6.48
C LEU A 231 14.46 -14.54 -7.27
N VAL A 232 15.68 -14.28 -6.80
CA VAL A 232 16.92 -14.75 -7.41
C VAL A 232 17.05 -16.26 -7.19
N ASP A 233 16.81 -16.72 -5.96
CA ASP A 233 16.88 -18.13 -5.57
C ASP A 233 15.84 -18.99 -6.31
N LEU A 234 14.69 -18.40 -6.62
CA LEU A 234 13.64 -19.02 -7.43
C LEU A 234 13.88 -18.94 -8.95
N GLY A 235 14.94 -18.25 -9.39
CA GLY A 235 15.21 -18.05 -10.82
C GLY A 235 14.19 -17.18 -11.56
N ILE A 236 13.41 -16.37 -10.84
CA ILE A 236 12.34 -15.52 -11.40
C ILE A 236 12.90 -14.16 -11.83
N SER A 237 13.88 -13.64 -11.10
CA SER A 237 14.47 -12.31 -11.33
C SER A 237 15.96 -12.33 -10.99
N VAL A 238 16.69 -11.35 -11.54
CA VAL A 238 18.07 -11.04 -11.12
C VAL A 238 18.11 -9.93 -10.04
N LYS A 239 16.93 -9.38 -9.68
CA LYS A 239 16.81 -8.28 -8.71
C LYS A 239 16.55 -8.86 -7.31
N THR A 240 17.31 -8.36 -6.32
CA THR A 240 17.03 -8.61 -4.90
C THR A 240 15.93 -7.67 -4.39
N GLY A 241 15.42 -7.93 -3.18
CA GLY A 241 14.45 -7.06 -2.51
C GLY A 241 14.99 -5.64 -2.34
N ALA A 242 16.20 -5.49 -1.83
CA ALA A 242 16.88 -4.19 -1.68
C ALA A 242 16.97 -3.45 -3.01
N ARG A 243 17.31 -4.15 -4.11
CA ARG A 243 17.37 -3.57 -5.46
C ARG A 243 15.99 -3.12 -5.98
N MET A 244 14.92 -3.74 -5.49
CA MET A 244 13.54 -3.37 -5.83
C MET A 244 12.95 -2.30 -4.89
N GLY A 245 13.69 -1.85 -3.88
CA GLY A 245 13.23 -0.85 -2.92
C GLY A 245 12.47 -1.43 -1.73
N HIS A 246 12.62 -2.73 -1.45
CA HIS A 246 11.94 -3.43 -0.37
C HIS A 246 12.92 -4.08 0.61
N MET A 247 12.67 -3.86 1.90
CA MET A 247 13.38 -4.53 2.99
C MET A 247 12.81 -5.95 3.15
N SER A 248 13.69 -6.97 3.27
CA SER A 248 13.23 -8.33 3.55
C SER A 248 12.60 -8.46 4.93
N ILE A 249 11.71 -9.42 5.11
CA ILE A 249 11.11 -9.72 6.42
C ILE A 249 12.16 -10.37 7.32
N SER A 250 12.84 -11.38 6.83
CA SER A 250 13.81 -12.20 7.59
C SER A 250 15.26 -11.74 7.41
N GLY A 251 16.15 -12.38 8.16
CA GLY A 251 17.59 -12.12 8.12
C GLY A 251 18.04 -11.03 9.10
N PRO A 252 19.38 -10.87 9.27
CA PRO A 252 19.93 -9.97 10.28
C PRO A 252 19.63 -8.49 10.02
N ASN A 253 19.41 -8.11 8.77
CA ASN A 253 19.03 -6.77 8.34
C ASN A 253 17.54 -6.68 7.98
N GLY A 254 16.76 -7.72 8.24
CA GLY A 254 15.35 -7.80 7.92
C GLY A 254 14.47 -7.09 8.96
N THR A 255 13.19 -6.94 8.59
CA THR A 255 12.19 -6.24 9.40
C THR A 255 12.02 -6.86 10.79
N LEU A 256 12.02 -8.20 10.91
CA LEU A 256 11.89 -8.86 12.22
C LEU A 256 12.99 -8.45 13.18
N ALA A 257 14.24 -8.44 12.72
CA ALA A 257 15.40 -8.03 13.52
C ALA A 257 15.37 -6.53 13.83
N ALA A 258 15.05 -5.70 12.83
CA ALA A 258 15.04 -4.25 12.95
C ALA A 258 13.95 -3.73 13.91
N PHE A 259 12.86 -4.46 14.09
CA PHE A 259 11.71 -4.06 14.94
C PHE A 259 11.65 -4.84 16.27
N ALA A 260 12.61 -5.70 16.57
CA ALA A 260 12.55 -6.60 17.72
C ALA A 260 12.40 -5.88 19.08
N ASP A 261 13.03 -4.71 19.22
CA ASP A 261 13.02 -3.88 20.45
C ASP A 261 12.10 -2.66 20.33
N MET A 262 11.24 -2.59 19.29
CA MET A 262 10.31 -1.46 19.12
C MET A 262 8.96 -1.74 19.78
N ALA A 263 8.56 -0.85 20.67
CA ALA A 263 7.24 -0.87 21.30
C ALA A 263 6.17 -0.38 20.30
N ILE A 264 5.62 -1.30 19.51
CA ILE A 264 4.49 -1.08 18.60
C ILE A 264 3.40 -2.08 18.98
N SER A 265 2.20 -1.61 19.26
CA SER A 265 1.14 -2.45 19.83
C SER A 265 0.63 -3.50 18.84
N ARG A 266 0.44 -3.13 17.58
CA ARG A 266 -0.01 -4.03 16.51
C ARG A 266 0.79 -3.79 15.24
N LYS A 267 1.34 -4.86 14.68
CA LYS A 267 2.22 -4.84 13.50
C LYS A 267 1.67 -5.77 12.44
N ILE A 268 1.43 -5.25 11.23
CA ILE A 268 0.79 -5.99 10.14
C ILE A 268 1.62 -5.81 8.88
N PHE A 269 2.10 -6.90 8.29
CA PHE A 269 2.68 -6.87 6.95
C PHE A 269 1.60 -6.70 5.88
N ILE A 270 1.85 -5.81 4.93
CA ILE A 270 1.04 -5.59 3.75
C ILE A 270 1.94 -5.59 2.51
N HIS A 271 1.39 -5.56 1.31
CA HIS A 271 2.15 -5.56 0.06
C HIS A 271 3.01 -6.83 -0.09
N VAL A 272 2.41 -7.99 0.13
CA VAL A 272 3.11 -9.29 0.15
C VAL A 272 3.23 -9.85 -1.26
N ASN A 273 4.45 -10.16 -1.70
CA ASN A 273 4.69 -10.70 -3.05
C ASN A 273 4.20 -12.13 -3.20
N THR A 274 3.81 -12.50 -4.42
CA THR A 274 3.22 -13.82 -4.77
C THR A 274 4.13 -15.02 -4.43
N THR A 275 5.45 -14.80 -4.30
CA THR A 275 6.42 -15.85 -3.96
C THR A 275 6.68 -16.00 -2.46
N ASN A 276 6.23 -15.02 -1.67
CA ASN A 276 6.53 -14.98 -0.25
C ASN A 276 5.84 -16.14 0.50
N PRO A 277 6.59 -17.01 1.21
CA PRO A 277 6.03 -18.17 1.88
C PRO A 277 5.01 -17.82 2.98
N VAL A 278 5.04 -16.60 3.54
CA VAL A 278 4.07 -16.18 4.57
C VAL A 278 2.61 -16.12 4.08
N LEU A 279 2.38 -16.23 2.77
CA LEU A 279 1.05 -16.31 2.17
C LEU A 279 0.33 -17.63 2.49
N ASP A 280 1.09 -18.71 2.74
CA ASP A 280 0.54 -19.96 3.23
C ASP A 280 0.46 -19.92 4.78
N GLU A 281 -0.75 -20.08 5.31
CA GLU A 281 -0.99 -20.03 6.75
C GLU A 281 -0.29 -21.16 7.52
N ASP A 282 0.03 -22.27 6.85
CA ASP A 282 0.71 -23.43 7.45
C ASP A 282 2.23 -23.39 7.29
N ALA A 283 2.77 -22.36 6.61
CA ALA A 283 4.23 -22.21 6.44
C ALA A 283 4.95 -21.91 7.77
N PRO A 284 6.15 -22.48 8.00
CA PRO A 284 6.96 -22.19 9.18
C PRO A 284 7.34 -20.71 9.31
N GLU A 285 7.44 -20.01 8.19
CA GLU A 285 7.66 -18.57 8.12
C GLU A 285 6.48 -17.80 8.75
N ARG A 286 5.26 -18.27 8.52
CA ARG A 286 4.06 -17.69 9.14
C ARG A 286 4.06 -17.84 10.66
N ALA A 287 4.46 -19.00 11.16
CA ALA A 287 4.64 -19.24 12.59
C ALA A 287 5.72 -18.34 13.19
N THR A 288 6.83 -18.13 12.46
CA THR A 288 7.91 -17.22 12.86
C THR A 288 7.42 -15.77 13.00
N LEU A 289 6.59 -15.30 12.06
CA LEU A 289 5.96 -13.98 12.15
C LEU A 289 5.09 -13.83 13.39
N ALA A 290 4.22 -14.80 13.62
CA ALA A 290 3.31 -14.80 14.76
C ALA A 290 4.07 -14.77 16.10
N ALA A 291 5.16 -15.55 16.22
CA ALA A 291 6.04 -15.55 17.39
C ALA A 291 6.72 -14.19 17.61
N ALA A 292 7.01 -13.42 16.56
CA ALA A 292 7.55 -12.08 16.62
C ALA A 292 6.48 -10.99 16.80
N GLY A 293 5.20 -11.37 16.97
CA GLY A 293 4.09 -10.46 17.18
C GLY A 293 3.69 -9.68 15.92
N TRP A 294 3.85 -10.29 14.73
CA TRP A 294 3.42 -9.75 13.46
C TRP A 294 2.23 -10.51 12.88
N GLU A 295 1.34 -9.78 12.25
CA GLU A 295 0.24 -10.30 11.44
C GLU A 295 0.55 -10.13 9.95
N VAL A 296 -0.22 -10.77 9.09
CA VAL A 296 -0.22 -10.54 7.63
C VAL A 296 -1.60 -10.06 7.24
N ALA A 297 -1.67 -8.93 6.54
CA ALA A 297 -2.91 -8.35 6.07
C ALA A 297 -3.65 -9.30 5.11
N GLU A 298 -4.96 -9.22 5.12
CA GLU A 298 -5.84 -9.95 4.23
C GLU A 298 -6.87 -8.99 3.61
N ASP A 299 -7.28 -9.29 2.39
CA ASP A 299 -8.33 -8.53 1.73
C ASP A 299 -9.63 -8.61 2.55
N GLY A 300 -10.24 -7.46 2.80
CA GLY A 300 -11.42 -7.34 3.64
C GLY A 300 -11.15 -7.24 5.15
N MET A 301 -9.89 -7.28 5.61
CA MET A 301 -9.54 -7.05 7.02
C MET A 301 -10.06 -5.68 7.46
N ARG A 302 -10.77 -5.62 8.60
CA ARG A 302 -11.33 -4.39 9.18
C ARG A 302 -10.71 -4.13 10.55
N ILE A 303 -10.35 -2.88 10.80
CA ILE A 303 -9.76 -2.44 12.05
C ILE A 303 -10.48 -1.16 12.49
N SER A 304 -10.98 -1.17 13.72
CA SER A 304 -11.53 0.01 14.39
C SER A 304 -10.51 0.52 15.42
N LEU A 305 -10.21 1.81 15.37
CA LEU A 305 -9.26 2.51 16.23
C LEU A 305 -9.95 3.63 17.02
#